data_7373f9e8b1ff028e1836b5465d28871a
#
_entry.id   7373f9e8b1ff028e1836b5465d28871a
#
_cell.length_a   1.000
_cell.length_b   1.000
_cell.length_c   1.000
_cell.angle_alpha   90.00
_cell.angle_beta   90.00
_cell.angle_gamma   90.00
#
_symmetry.space_group_name_H-M   'P 1'
#
loop_
_entity.id
_entity.type
_entity.pdbx_description
1 polymer ?
#
loop_
_entity_poly.entity_id
_entity_poly.type
_entity_poly.pdbx_seq_one_letter_code
_entity_poly.pdbx_strand_id
1 'polypeptide(L)'
;MNHFCFTLIVFALFFGLVSENVRADSMNQRYQPVPYVQIEHPQWSRNAAIYELNTRQFTSEGTFAAAQEQLPRLKALGADIIWLMPVQEIGKKNRKGGLGSPYSVKDYYSINPEFGDLDSLKQFVAAAHDNGLYVILDWVANHTAWDNPLTEEHPEWYSRNWKGEFHPTPGTDWADIIELDYSQPGLRRYMTDAMKWWVTETGVDGFRCDVAGFVPLDFWNNLRLELDAIKPVFMLAEWESRDMHMQAFDMTYAWSWHNAVHDIAMGKADAGSLVSYYSRNEKTWPTGGMRMTFVSNHDKNSWEGTQFELFGEALDNAIALSVIGEGMPLVYSGQEAGNGKRLEFFEKDTIKWRDHRIGELYRGLLALKKTNTALWNGDWGARMELVPNNAPSSVFSFVRANDKDKVFAVFNFSSQEHAVSFDESLYHGNYQNFSGGGAVKLSDDLELELKPWSYRLFIQPEDGKR
;
A
#
# COMPACT_ATOMS: atom_id res chain seq x y z
N MET A 1 -76.03 18.29 -10.23
CA MET A 1 -75.24 17.11 -10.61
C MET A 1 -73.99 17.52 -11.42
N ASN A 2 -73.30 18.61 -11.10
CA ASN A 2 -72.15 19.08 -11.93
C ASN A 2 -70.89 19.50 -11.13
N HIS A 3 -70.73 19.05 -9.88
CA HIS A 3 -69.55 19.37 -9.08
C HIS A 3 -68.66 18.17 -8.74
N PHE A 4 -69.06 16.94 -9.10
CA PHE A 4 -68.27 15.73 -8.76
C PHE A 4 -67.27 15.29 -9.84
N CYS A 5 -67.41 15.78 -11.07
CA CYS A 5 -66.53 15.39 -12.18
C CYS A 5 -65.21 16.18 -12.27
N PHE A 6 -65.20 17.42 -11.76
CA PHE A 6 -63.97 18.27 -11.86
C PHE A 6 -62.89 17.94 -10.87
N THR A 7 -63.23 17.40 -9.69
CA THR A 7 -62.27 17.05 -8.64
C THR A 7 -61.53 15.73 -8.94
N LEU A 8 -62.15 14.81 -9.65
CA LEU A 8 -61.50 13.56 -10.04
C LEU A 8 -60.47 13.71 -11.17
N ILE A 9 -60.68 14.67 -12.10
CA ILE A 9 -59.75 14.90 -13.22
C ILE A 9 -58.49 15.64 -12.73
N VAL A 10 -58.61 16.56 -11.76
CA VAL A 10 -57.44 17.22 -11.16
C VAL A 10 -56.58 16.29 -10.35
N PHE A 11 -57.17 15.31 -9.61
CA PHE A 11 -56.43 14.29 -8.86
C PHE A 11 -55.71 13.29 -9.78
N ALA A 12 -56.32 12.88 -10.90
CA ALA A 12 -55.73 11.98 -11.86
C ALA A 12 -54.55 12.63 -12.62
N LEU A 13 -54.65 13.94 -12.96
CA LEU A 13 -53.56 14.72 -13.58
C LEU A 13 -52.40 14.95 -12.60
N PHE A 14 -52.68 15.18 -11.30
CA PHE A 14 -51.61 15.36 -10.30
C PHE A 14 -50.87 14.02 -10.02
N PHE A 15 -51.57 12.89 -9.97
CA PHE A 15 -50.93 11.56 -9.81
C PHE A 15 -50.16 11.16 -11.07
N GLY A 16 -50.64 11.49 -12.26
CA GLY A 16 -49.90 11.26 -13.52
C GLY A 16 -48.61 12.05 -13.59
N LEU A 17 -48.63 13.32 -13.28
CA LEU A 17 -47.46 14.22 -13.29
C LEU A 17 -46.42 13.87 -12.21
N VAL A 18 -46.87 13.44 -11.02
CA VAL A 18 -45.96 12.97 -9.95
C VAL A 18 -45.31 11.64 -10.33
N SER A 19 -46.04 10.72 -10.97
CA SER A 19 -45.49 9.42 -11.40
C SER A 19 -44.53 9.54 -12.58
N GLU A 20 -44.75 10.51 -13.50
CA GLU A 20 -43.81 10.76 -14.59
C GLU A 20 -42.54 11.47 -14.12
N ASN A 21 -42.63 12.44 -13.23
CA ASN A 21 -41.44 13.08 -12.63
C ASN A 21 -40.61 12.11 -11.79
N VAL A 22 -41.24 11.27 -10.98
CA VAL A 22 -40.53 10.23 -10.22
C VAL A 22 -39.88 9.19 -11.15
N ARG A 23 -40.51 8.85 -12.27
CA ARG A 23 -39.92 7.96 -13.29
C ARG A 23 -38.79 8.64 -14.06
N ALA A 24 -38.93 9.92 -14.42
CA ALA A 24 -37.88 10.69 -15.09
C ALA A 24 -36.67 10.89 -14.17
N ASP A 25 -36.87 11.21 -12.90
CA ASP A 25 -35.80 11.31 -11.90
C ASP A 25 -35.10 9.97 -11.67
N SER A 26 -35.86 8.87 -11.58
CA SER A 26 -35.27 7.54 -11.43
C SER A 26 -34.51 7.08 -12.69
N MET A 27 -34.96 7.48 -13.88
CA MET A 27 -34.21 7.22 -15.13
C MET A 27 -32.97 8.08 -15.22
N ASN A 28 -33.01 9.36 -14.86
CA ASN A 28 -31.83 10.22 -14.84
C ASN A 28 -30.78 9.73 -13.82
N GLN A 29 -31.18 9.24 -12.66
CA GLN A 29 -30.26 8.66 -11.68
C GLN A 29 -29.49 7.45 -12.22
N ARG A 30 -30.07 6.64 -13.11
CA ARG A 30 -29.39 5.47 -13.71
C ARG A 30 -28.24 5.84 -14.63
N TYR A 31 -28.21 7.06 -15.15
CA TYR A 31 -27.19 7.56 -16.05
C TYR A 31 -26.19 8.50 -15.35
N GLN A 32 -26.35 8.72 -14.04
CA GLN A 32 -25.35 9.47 -13.29
C GLN A 32 -24.09 8.63 -13.09
N PRO A 33 -22.90 9.24 -13.24
CA PRO A 33 -21.65 8.55 -12.91
C PRO A 33 -21.65 8.10 -11.46
N VAL A 34 -21.31 6.85 -11.23
CA VAL A 34 -21.07 6.34 -9.87
C VAL A 34 -19.55 6.19 -9.71
N PRO A 35 -18.96 6.75 -8.65
CA PRO A 35 -17.55 6.55 -8.36
C PRO A 35 -17.21 5.05 -8.31
N TYR A 36 -16.09 4.67 -8.92
CA TYR A 36 -15.68 3.27 -8.89
C TYR A 36 -15.28 2.86 -7.48
N VAL A 37 -14.48 3.70 -6.79
CA VAL A 37 -14.13 3.53 -5.38
C VAL A 37 -15.31 4.03 -4.55
N GLN A 38 -15.90 3.14 -3.75
CA GLN A 38 -17.11 3.39 -2.96
C GLN A 38 -16.83 3.43 -1.45
N ILE A 39 -15.59 3.24 -1.04
CA ILE A 39 -15.14 3.36 0.35
C ILE A 39 -14.61 4.77 0.61
N GLU A 40 -14.70 5.20 1.87
CA GLU A 40 -14.03 6.41 2.34
C GLU A 40 -12.68 6.03 2.96
N HIS A 41 -11.60 6.54 2.38
CA HIS A 41 -10.28 6.33 2.94
C HIS A 41 -10.11 7.09 4.25
N PRO A 42 -9.47 6.51 5.28
CA PRO A 42 -9.15 7.23 6.50
C PRO A 42 -8.32 8.49 6.20
N GLN A 43 -8.77 9.65 6.69
CA GLN A 43 -8.14 10.95 6.38
C GLN A 43 -6.65 11.02 6.71
N TRP A 44 -6.21 10.25 7.71
CA TRP A 44 -4.81 10.17 8.11
C TRP A 44 -3.93 9.46 7.05
N SER A 45 -4.51 8.69 6.14
CA SER A 45 -3.76 8.00 5.08
C SER A 45 -3.37 8.90 3.90
N ARG A 46 -3.91 10.14 3.83
CA ARG A 46 -3.72 11.05 2.69
C ARG A 46 -2.27 11.34 2.30
N ASN A 47 -1.37 11.40 3.27
CA ASN A 47 0.06 11.66 3.05
C ASN A 47 0.94 10.65 3.77
N ALA A 48 0.37 9.47 4.06
CA ALA A 48 1.03 8.44 4.83
C ALA A 48 2.11 7.71 4.02
N ALA A 49 3.07 7.16 4.76
CA ALA A 49 4.03 6.18 4.32
C ALA A 49 3.98 4.97 5.28
N ILE A 50 4.14 3.77 4.74
CA ILE A 50 4.11 2.52 5.51
C ILE A 50 5.53 2.13 5.90
N TYR A 51 5.66 1.64 7.13
CA TYR A 51 6.84 0.93 7.60
C TYR A 51 6.44 -0.51 7.96
N GLU A 52 6.97 -1.48 7.23
CA GLU A 52 6.74 -2.89 7.47
C GLU A 52 7.70 -3.40 8.54
N LEU A 53 7.15 -3.95 9.62
CA LEU A 53 7.88 -4.38 10.80
C LEU A 53 7.71 -5.87 11.06
N ASN A 54 8.82 -6.62 10.91
CA ASN A 54 8.90 -8.01 11.35
C ASN A 54 9.31 -8.03 12.82
N THR A 55 8.35 -8.26 13.74
CA THR A 55 8.58 -8.23 15.19
C THR A 55 9.73 -9.14 15.61
N ARG A 56 9.83 -10.36 15.05
CA ARG A 56 10.89 -11.34 15.35
C ARG A 56 12.29 -10.81 15.06
N GLN A 57 12.46 -10.02 13.99
CA GLN A 57 13.76 -9.65 13.43
C GLN A 57 14.15 -8.19 13.73
N PHE A 58 13.17 -7.38 14.14
CA PHE A 58 13.35 -5.92 14.25
C PHE A 58 14.31 -5.53 15.37
N THR A 59 14.26 -6.21 16.51
CA THR A 59 15.17 -6.00 17.64
C THR A 59 15.86 -7.30 18.04
N SER A 60 16.93 -7.21 18.85
CA SER A 60 17.59 -8.38 19.41
C SER A 60 16.64 -9.23 20.27
N GLU A 61 15.73 -8.59 20.98
CA GLU A 61 14.71 -9.24 21.82
C GLU A 61 13.61 -9.87 20.99
N GLY A 62 13.25 -9.24 19.85
CA GLY A 62 12.18 -9.68 18.94
C GLY A 62 10.79 -9.61 19.57
N THR A 63 10.53 -8.59 20.41
CA THR A 63 9.29 -8.44 21.16
C THR A 63 8.60 -7.09 20.87
N PHE A 64 7.28 -7.01 21.15
CA PHE A 64 6.53 -5.75 21.05
C PHE A 64 7.11 -4.68 21.97
N ALA A 65 7.49 -5.03 23.18
CA ALA A 65 8.06 -4.07 24.13
C ALA A 65 9.36 -3.44 23.60
N ALA A 66 10.26 -4.24 23.04
CA ALA A 66 11.50 -3.71 22.46
C ALA A 66 11.24 -2.93 21.16
N ALA A 67 10.29 -3.35 20.33
CA ALA A 67 9.88 -2.61 19.15
C ALA A 67 9.22 -1.28 19.48
N GLN A 68 8.45 -1.20 20.57
CA GLN A 68 7.81 0.02 21.07
C GLN A 68 8.82 1.15 21.34
N GLU A 69 9.99 0.83 21.85
CA GLU A 69 11.04 1.82 22.11
C GLU A 69 11.57 2.50 20.83
N GLN A 70 11.34 1.88 19.67
CA GLN A 70 11.77 2.40 18.37
C GLN A 70 10.72 3.28 17.68
N LEU A 71 9.50 3.37 18.19
CA LEU A 71 8.42 4.15 17.56
C LEU A 71 8.78 5.62 17.34
N PRO A 72 9.43 6.35 18.28
CA PRO A 72 9.87 7.72 18.04
C PRO A 72 10.87 7.83 16.87
N ARG A 73 11.77 6.85 16.70
CA ARG A 73 12.72 6.80 15.59
C ARG A 73 11.99 6.59 14.25
N LEU A 74 11.01 5.70 14.20
CA LEU A 74 10.21 5.43 13.00
C LEU A 74 9.37 6.67 12.62
N LYS A 75 8.80 7.36 13.60
CA LYS A 75 8.12 8.64 13.36
C LYS A 75 9.06 9.70 12.82
N ALA A 76 10.26 9.81 13.36
CA ALA A 76 11.28 10.73 12.89
C ALA A 76 11.83 10.38 11.50
N LEU A 77 11.78 9.11 11.08
CA LEU A 77 12.05 8.68 9.71
C LEU A 77 10.98 9.20 8.73
N GLY A 78 9.76 9.40 9.19
CA GLY A 78 8.62 9.85 8.38
C GLY A 78 7.55 8.77 8.15
N ALA A 79 7.63 7.64 8.86
CA ALA A 79 6.57 6.63 8.86
C ALA A 79 5.28 7.16 9.49
N ASP A 80 4.15 6.63 9.05
CA ASP A 80 2.83 6.91 9.61
C ASP A 80 2.06 5.66 9.95
N ILE A 81 2.22 4.62 9.16
CA ILE A 81 1.57 3.33 9.34
C ILE A 81 2.65 2.31 9.66
N ILE A 82 2.51 1.65 10.80
CA ILE A 82 3.31 0.47 11.13
C ILE A 82 2.51 -0.76 10.72
N TRP A 83 2.98 -1.46 9.71
CA TRP A 83 2.45 -2.77 9.36
C TRP A 83 3.24 -3.84 10.13
N LEU A 84 2.60 -4.44 11.13
CA LEU A 84 3.14 -5.61 11.84
C LEU A 84 2.89 -6.86 11.01
N MET A 85 3.94 -7.60 10.64
CA MET A 85 3.83 -8.95 10.09
C MET A 85 3.04 -9.84 11.06
N PRO A 86 2.54 -11.04 10.63
CA PRO A 86 1.59 -11.80 11.43
C PRO A 86 2.05 -12.01 12.88
N VAL A 87 1.16 -11.71 13.83
CA VAL A 87 1.44 -11.69 15.27
C VAL A 87 0.95 -12.95 15.99
N GLN A 88 0.20 -13.81 15.31
CA GLN A 88 -0.44 -15.00 15.86
C GLN A 88 0.58 -16.12 16.15
N GLU A 89 0.18 -17.08 17.02
CA GLU A 89 0.97 -18.28 17.28
C GLU A 89 1.17 -19.09 15.98
N ILE A 90 2.39 -19.56 15.78
CA ILE A 90 2.80 -20.31 14.58
C ILE A 90 2.62 -21.81 14.81
N GLY A 91 2.05 -22.51 13.84
CA GLY A 91 1.89 -23.97 13.86
C GLY A 91 3.19 -24.72 14.01
N LYS A 92 3.12 -25.96 14.52
CA LYS A 92 4.26 -26.84 14.72
C LYS A 92 4.28 -28.04 13.77
N LYS A 93 3.10 -28.48 13.35
CA LYS A 93 2.96 -29.61 12.43
C LYS A 93 3.38 -29.18 11.02
N ASN A 94 4.27 -29.92 10.40
CA ASN A 94 4.85 -29.64 9.09
C ASN A 94 5.60 -28.29 8.99
N ARG A 95 6.04 -27.75 10.12
CA ARG A 95 6.73 -26.47 10.21
C ARG A 95 7.97 -26.44 9.30
N LYS A 96 8.14 -25.34 8.56
CA LYS A 96 9.37 -25.05 7.81
C LYS A 96 10.36 -24.27 8.69
N GLY A 97 11.65 -24.56 8.60
CA GLY A 97 12.71 -23.90 9.39
C GLY A 97 12.62 -24.15 10.89
N GLY A 98 13.40 -23.42 11.66
CA GLY A 98 13.48 -23.58 13.12
C GLY A 98 12.29 -22.98 13.86
N LEU A 99 11.95 -21.72 13.55
CA LEU A 99 10.86 -20.98 14.23
C LEU A 99 9.56 -20.96 13.43
N GLY A 100 9.58 -21.35 12.17
CA GLY A 100 8.41 -21.46 11.31
C GLY A 100 8.01 -20.14 10.64
N SER A 101 7.12 -20.29 9.65
CA SER A 101 6.53 -19.17 8.93
C SER A 101 5.53 -18.42 9.82
N PRO A 102 5.60 -17.08 9.92
CA PRO A 102 4.56 -16.30 10.59
C PRO A 102 3.19 -16.42 9.88
N TYR A 103 3.19 -16.85 8.63
CA TYR A 103 1.97 -17.09 7.85
C TYR A 103 1.34 -18.47 8.09
N SER A 104 1.95 -19.34 8.90
CA SER A 104 1.37 -20.62 9.33
C SER A 104 0.62 -20.42 10.65
N VAL A 105 -0.57 -19.80 10.58
CA VAL A 105 -1.36 -19.37 11.74
C VAL A 105 -1.99 -20.55 12.44
N LYS A 106 -1.66 -20.73 13.72
CA LYS A 106 -2.22 -21.79 14.56
C LYS A 106 -3.55 -21.42 15.21
N ASP A 107 -3.73 -20.17 15.59
CA ASP A 107 -4.96 -19.68 16.23
C ASP A 107 -5.12 -18.18 15.94
N TYR A 108 -6.28 -17.80 15.40
CA TYR A 108 -6.55 -16.41 14.99
C TYR A 108 -6.76 -15.44 16.16
N TYR A 109 -6.97 -15.94 17.37
CA TYR A 109 -7.15 -15.12 18.59
C TYR A 109 -5.93 -15.15 19.52
N SER A 110 -4.83 -15.80 19.11
CA SER A 110 -3.61 -15.91 19.91
C SER A 110 -2.57 -14.86 19.54
N ILE A 111 -1.63 -14.66 20.44
CA ILE A 111 -0.36 -13.98 20.19
C ILE A 111 0.77 -15.00 20.21
N ASN A 112 1.73 -14.86 19.30
CA ASN A 112 2.97 -15.61 19.33
C ASN A 112 3.73 -15.27 20.62
N PRO A 113 3.97 -16.26 21.53
CA PRO A 113 4.62 -15.99 22.81
C PRO A 113 6.08 -15.51 22.67
N GLU A 114 6.69 -15.65 21.49
CA GLU A 114 8.00 -15.02 21.21
C GLU A 114 7.94 -13.49 21.20
N PHE A 115 6.79 -12.91 20.86
CA PHE A 115 6.62 -11.47 20.72
C PHE A 115 6.11 -10.79 21.99
N GLY A 116 5.48 -11.55 22.85
CA GLY A 116 4.82 -11.10 24.08
C GLY A 116 3.42 -11.70 24.24
N ASP A 117 2.48 -10.90 24.68
CA ASP A 117 1.09 -11.24 24.93
C ASP A 117 0.14 -10.14 24.41
N LEU A 118 -1.16 -10.33 24.59
CA LEU A 118 -2.17 -9.38 24.15
C LEU A 118 -2.00 -8.00 24.80
N ASP A 119 -1.63 -7.96 26.07
CA ASP A 119 -1.46 -6.69 26.79
C ASP A 119 -0.24 -5.92 26.28
N SER A 120 0.85 -6.60 25.95
CA SER A 120 2.04 -5.98 25.34
C SER A 120 1.77 -5.47 23.93
N LEU A 121 0.94 -6.15 23.14
CA LEU A 121 0.49 -5.62 21.85
C LEU A 121 -0.41 -4.39 22.03
N LYS A 122 -1.38 -4.42 22.97
CA LYS A 122 -2.21 -3.25 23.28
C LYS A 122 -1.37 -2.04 23.70
N GLN A 123 -0.33 -2.26 24.50
CA GLN A 123 0.62 -1.21 24.89
C GLN A 123 1.39 -0.67 23.68
N PHE A 124 1.84 -1.55 22.77
CA PHE A 124 2.51 -1.14 21.55
C PHE A 124 1.59 -0.28 20.67
N VAL A 125 0.33 -0.69 20.46
CA VAL A 125 -0.65 0.08 19.66
C VAL A 125 -0.92 1.45 20.30
N ALA A 126 -1.15 1.49 21.61
CA ALA A 126 -1.35 2.76 22.33
C ALA A 126 -0.14 3.69 22.21
N ALA A 127 1.07 3.14 22.41
CA ALA A 127 2.31 3.92 22.26
C ALA A 127 2.53 4.40 20.80
N ALA A 128 2.11 3.60 19.81
CA ALA A 128 2.14 4.02 18.40
C ALA A 128 1.20 5.23 18.19
N HIS A 129 -0.03 5.16 18.69
CA HIS A 129 -0.99 6.27 18.62
C HIS A 129 -0.47 7.53 19.33
N ASP A 130 0.13 7.39 20.50
CA ASP A 130 0.74 8.52 21.25
C ASP A 130 1.89 9.18 20.46
N ASN A 131 2.57 8.43 19.60
CA ASN A 131 3.58 8.94 18.69
C ASN A 131 2.98 9.46 17.36
N GLY A 132 1.67 9.45 17.18
CA GLY A 132 0.99 9.83 15.93
C GLY A 132 1.26 8.84 14.80
N LEU A 133 1.40 7.56 15.12
CA LEU A 133 1.52 6.43 14.19
C LEU A 133 0.23 5.61 14.24
N TYR A 134 -0.11 4.96 13.14
CA TYR A 134 -1.22 4.02 13.02
C TYR A 134 -0.66 2.60 12.88
N VAL A 135 -1.42 1.60 13.33
CA VAL A 135 -0.96 0.20 13.30
C VAL A 135 -1.93 -0.66 12.50
N ILE A 136 -1.43 -1.37 11.50
CA ILE A 136 -2.17 -2.40 10.80
C ILE A 136 -1.54 -3.76 11.03
N LEU A 137 -2.37 -4.80 11.12
CA LEU A 137 -1.92 -6.18 11.29
C LEU A 137 -1.91 -6.91 9.94
N ASP A 138 -0.94 -7.78 9.77
CA ASP A 138 -0.97 -8.74 8.68
C ASP A 138 -2.00 -9.83 8.98
N TRP A 139 -2.90 -10.09 8.05
CA TRP A 139 -4.00 -11.03 8.21
C TRP A 139 -3.96 -12.14 7.17
N VAL A 140 -3.75 -13.36 7.64
CA VAL A 140 -3.63 -14.56 6.82
C VAL A 140 -4.99 -15.22 6.69
N ALA A 141 -5.76 -14.84 5.68
CA ALA A 141 -7.15 -15.33 5.52
C ALA A 141 -7.26 -16.61 4.68
N ASN A 142 -6.32 -16.86 3.76
CA ASN A 142 -6.44 -17.96 2.81
C ASN A 142 -6.21 -19.35 3.40
N HIS A 143 -5.43 -19.47 4.45
CA HIS A 143 -4.95 -20.75 4.96
C HIS A 143 -4.62 -20.72 6.45
N THR A 144 -4.42 -21.89 7.06
CA THR A 144 -3.96 -22.04 8.45
C THR A 144 -2.80 -23.02 8.54
N ALA A 145 -2.20 -23.10 9.73
CA ALA A 145 -1.31 -24.22 10.07
C ALA A 145 -2.08 -25.55 10.10
N TRP A 146 -1.35 -26.67 9.95
CA TRP A 146 -1.88 -28.04 10.04
C TRP A 146 -2.40 -28.45 11.43
N ASP A 147 -1.96 -27.75 12.47
CA ASP A 147 -2.35 -27.96 13.86
C ASP A 147 -3.20 -26.82 14.41
N ASN A 148 -3.88 -26.08 13.52
CA ASN A 148 -4.92 -25.14 13.92
C ASN A 148 -6.12 -25.93 14.48
N PRO A 149 -6.69 -25.57 15.67
CA PRO A 149 -7.84 -26.27 16.27
C PRO A 149 -9.05 -26.41 15.34
N LEU A 150 -9.25 -25.46 14.43
CA LEU A 150 -10.35 -25.52 13.44
C LEU A 150 -10.29 -26.77 12.55
N THR A 151 -9.11 -27.41 12.41
CA THR A 151 -8.99 -28.67 11.65
C THR A 151 -9.77 -29.84 12.28
N GLU A 152 -9.98 -29.78 13.58
CA GLU A 152 -10.76 -30.77 14.36
C GLU A 152 -12.17 -30.28 14.66
N GLU A 153 -12.34 -29.00 14.97
CA GLU A 153 -13.62 -28.40 15.34
C GLU A 153 -14.53 -28.16 14.12
N HIS A 154 -13.94 -27.77 12.99
CA HIS A 154 -14.62 -27.40 11.75
C HIS A 154 -13.90 -27.93 10.52
N PRO A 155 -13.70 -29.25 10.39
CA PRO A 155 -12.97 -29.83 9.26
C PRO A 155 -13.64 -29.56 7.90
N GLU A 156 -14.93 -29.19 7.88
CA GLU A 156 -15.66 -28.77 6.69
C GLU A 156 -15.28 -27.38 6.18
N TRP A 157 -14.55 -26.58 6.97
CA TRP A 157 -14.08 -25.27 6.56
C TRP A 157 -12.79 -25.30 5.72
N TYR A 158 -12.25 -26.50 5.47
CA TYR A 158 -11.00 -26.69 4.72
C TYR A 158 -11.26 -27.31 3.35
N SER A 159 -10.56 -26.80 2.36
CA SER A 159 -10.52 -27.38 1.02
C SER A 159 -10.01 -28.84 1.06
N ARG A 160 -10.57 -29.68 0.17
CA ARG A 160 -10.19 -31.10 0.05
C ARG A 160 -9.69 -31.40 -1.34
N ASN A 161 -8.63 -32.22 -1.40
CA ASN A 161 -8.20 -32.78 -2.67
C ASN A 161 -9.16 -33.88 -3.15
N TRP A 162 -8.91 -34.44 -4.32
CA TRP A 162 -9.74 -35.49 -4.91
C TRP A 162 -9.83 -36.79 -4.08
N LYS A 163 -8.94 -36.98 -3.08
CA LYS A 163 -8.97 -38.09 -2.14
C LYS A 163 -9.75 -37.74 -0.84
N GLY A 164 -10.21 -36.53 -0.72
CA GLY A 164 -10.86 -36.04 0.50
C GLY A 164 -9.91 -35.62 1.62
N GLU A 165 -8.61 -35.43 1.32
CA GLU A 165 -7.57 -35.04 2.28
C GLU A 165 -7.40 -33.53 2.27
N PHE A 166 -6.98 -32.94 3.39
CA PHE A 166 -6.48 -31.56 3.44
C PHE A 166 -5.25 -31.40 2.55
N HIS A 167 -5.08 -30.22 1.99
CA HIS A 167 -3.94 -29.93 1.13
C HIS A 167 -3.48 -28.47 1.26
N PRO A 168 -2.21 -28.17 0.98
CA PRO A 168 -1.73 -26.80 0.80
C PRO A 168 -2.45 -26.09 -0.34
N THR A 169 -2.32 -24.75 -0.39
CA THR A 169 -2.85 -23.96 -1.51
C THR A 169 -2.29 -24.48 -2.84
N PRO A 170 -3.16 -24.82 -3.81
CA PRO A 170 -2.72 -25.40 -5.08
C PRO A 170 -1.77 -24.49 -5.87
N GLY A 171 -0.74 -25.09 -6.46
CA GLY A 171 0.25 -24.38 -7.26
C GLY A 171 1.34 -23.67 -6.44
N THR A 172 1.36 -23.87 -5.13
CA THR A 172 2.40 -23.35 -4.23
C THR A 172 3.25 -24.48 -3.64
N ASP A 173 4.39 -24.11 -3.07
CA ASP A 173 5.25 -25.01 -2.28
C ASP A 173 5.05 -24.88 -0.76
N TRP A 174 3.92 -24.31 -0.32
CA TRP A 174 3.61 -23.97 1.07
C TRP A 174 3.17 -25.21 1.87
N ALA A 175 4.06 -26.17 2.06
CA ALA A 175 3.75 -27.46 2.68
C ALA A 175 3.39 -27.38 4.17
N ASP A 176 3.63 -26.25 4.82
CA ASP A 176 3.39 -25.97 6.23
C ASP A 176 2.00 -25.41 6.54
N ILE A 177 1.15 -25.24 5.51
CA ILE A 177 -0.22 -24.70 5.64
C ILE A 177 -1.26 -25.59 4.96
N ILE A 178 -2.54 -25.37 5.28
CA ILE A 178 -3.70 -25.97 4.63
C ILE A 178 -4.72 -24.88 4.25
N GLU A 179 -5.32 -25.06 3.08
CA GLU A 179 -6.22 -24.06 2.47
C GLU A 179 -7.62 -24.11 3.08
N LEU A 180 -8.21 -22.93 3.28
CA LEU A 180 -9.57 -22.74 3.76
C LEU A 180 -10.58 -22.69 2.60
N ASP A 181 -11.82 -23.13 2.87
CA ASP A 181 -12.94 -23.13 1.91
C ASP A 181 -13.94 -22.02 2.23
N TYR A 182 -13.81 -20.89 1.57
CA TYR A 182 -14.72 -19.74 1.72
C TYR A 182 -16.13 -19.94 1.12
N SER A 183 -16.47 -21.10 0.60
CA SER A 183 -17.86 -21.46 0.31
C SER A 183 -18.66 -21.71 1.59
N GLN A 184 -17.99 -21.88 2.74
CA GLN A 184 -18.58 -22.16 4.04
C GLN A 184 -19.00 -20.87 4.77
N PRO A 185 -20.30 -20.63 4.99
CA PRO A 185 -20.76 -19.42 5.69
C PRO A 185 -20.25 -19.31 7.12
N GLY A 186 -20.02 -20.45 7.80
CA GLY A 186 -19.45 -20.51 9.16
C GLY A 186 -18.04 -19.93 9.21
N LEU A 187 -17.18 -20.31 8.26
CA LEU A 187 -15.83 -19.77 8.13
C LEU A 187 -15.84 -18.25 7.90
N ARG A 188 -16.68 -17.77 6.97
CA ARG A 188 -16.79 -16.34 6.68
C ARG A 188 -17.18 -15.53 7.92
N ARG A 189 -18.13 -16.04 8.71
CA ARG A 189 -18.52 -15.42 9.99
C ARG A 189 -17.36 -15.42 10.99
N TYR A 190 -16.72 -16.57 11.19
CA TYR A 190 -15.59 -16.72 12.10
C TYR A 190 -14.45 -15.72 11.77
N MET A 191 -14.05 -15.63 10.50
CA MET A 191 -13.00 -14.70 10.06
C MET A 191 -13.42 -13.23 10.26
N THR A 192 -14.67 -12.90 9.96
CA THR A 192 -15.20 -11.55 10.21
C THR A 192 -15.17 -11.22 11.71
N ASP A 193 -15.65 -12.11 12.55
CA ASP A 193 -15.68 -11.92 14.01
C ASP A 193 -14.25 -11.81 14.58
N ALA A 194 -13.32 -12.61 14.08
CA ALA A 194 -11.91 -12.53 14.49
C ALA A 194 -11.29 -11.16 14.15
N MET A 195 -11.44 -10.67 12.91
CA MET A 195 -10.90 -9.36 12.54
C MET A 195 -11.57 -8.20 13.31
N LYS A 196 -12.89 -8.27 13.55
CA LYS A 196 -13.60 -7.31 14.41
C LYS A 196 -13.06 -7.34 15.85
N TRP A 197 -12.79 -8.52 16.39
CA TRP A 197 -12.23 -8.68 17.72
C TRP A 197 -10.85 -7.98 17.83
N TRP A 198 -9.96 -8.16 16.84
CA TRP A 198 -8.67 -7.48 16.83
C TRP A 198 -8.81 -5.95 16.83
N VAL A 199 -9.69 -5.39 16.00
CA VAL A 199 -9.97 -3.94 15.99
C VAL A 199 -10.49 -3.46 17.33
N THR A 200 -11.43 -4.19 17.94
CA THR A 200 -12.09 -3.80 19.20
C THR A 200 -11.15 -3.92 20.40
N GLU A 201 -10.44 -5.05 20.50
CA GLU A 201 -9.60 -5.36 21.66
C GLU A 201 -8.27 -4.63 21.68
N THR A 202 -7.66 -4.45 20.51
CA THR A 202 -6.30 -3.89 20.44
C THR A 202 -6.26 -2.44 19.94
N GLY A 203 -7.33 -1.98 19.31
CA GLY A 203 -7.40 -0.65 18.73
C GLY A 203 -6.64 -0.48 17.40
N VAL A 204 -6.19 -1.55 16.76
CA VAL A 204 -5.49 -1.49 15.45
C VAL A 204 -6.31 -0.79 14.39
N ASP A 205 -5.65 -0.15 13.44
CA ASP A 205 -6.24 0.78 12.48
C ASP A 205 -6.54 0.13 11.12
N GLY A 206 -6.36 -1.18 11.02
CA GLY A 206 -6.67 -1.93 9.81
C GLY A 206 -5.80 -3.15 9.61
N PHE A 207 -5.74 -3.61 8.36
CA PHE A 207 -5.08 -4.87 8.02
C PHE A 207 -4.36 -4.79 6.67
N ARG A 208 -3.25 -5.51 6.56
CA ARG A 208 -2.72 -6.02 5.31
C ARG A 208 -3.20 -7.45 5.15
N CYS A 209 -3.86 -7.76 4.06
CA CYS A 209 -4.44 -9.08 3.84
C CYS A 209 -3.56 -9.89 2.89
N ASP A 210 -3.00 -10.95 3.45
CA ASP A 210 -2.14 -11.92 2.77
C ASP A 210 -2.86 -12.60 1.62
N VAL A 211 -2.21 -12.70 0.46
CA VAL A 211 -2.73 -13.29 -0.80
C VAL A 211 -4.22 -13.02 -1.04
N ALA A 212 -4.62 -11.76 -0.86
CA ALA A 212 -6.03 -11.35 -0.80
C ALA A 212 -6.87 -11.81 -2.00
N GLY A 213 -6.27 -12.00 -3.18
CA GLY A 213 -6.97 -12.46 -4.37
C GLY A 213 -7.32 -13.96 -4.37
N PHE A 214 -6.79 -14.75 -3.45
CA PHE A 214 -7.20 -16.14 -3.27
C PHE A 214 -8.46 -16.29 -2.42
N VAL A 215 -8.84 -15.22 -1.71
CA VAL A 215 -10.07 -15.16 -0.92
C VAL A 215 -11.14 -14.41 -1.71
N PRO A 216 -12.40 -14.88 -1.75
CA PRO A 216 -13.46 -14.26 -2.55
C PRO A 216 -13.68 -12.78 -2.24
N LEU A 217 -13.77 -11.96 -3.28
CA LEU A 217 -13.91 -10.51 -3.15
C LEU A 217 -15.18 -10.09 -2.40
N ASP A 218 -16.28 -10.84 -2.54
CA ASP A 218 -17.53 -10.57 -1.83
C ASP A 218 -17.39 -10.75 -0.30
N PHE A 219 -16.49 -11.64 0.15
CA PHE A 219 -16.13 -11.72 1.57
C PHE A 219 -15.45 -10.42 2.04
N TRP A 220 -14.46 -9.93 1.30
CA TRP A 220 -13.76 -8.69 1.65
C TRP A 220 -14.68 -7.47 1.64
N ASN A 221 -15.58 -7.38 0.66
CA ASN A 221 -16.56 -6.30 0.58
C ASN A 221 -17.48 -6.27 1.81
N ASN A 222 -18.00 -7.43 2.21
CA ASN A 222 -18.86 -7.55 3.39
C ASN A 222 -18.09 -7.28 4.68
N LEU A 223 -16.88 -7.83 4.81
CA LEU A 223 -16.01 -7.60 5.95
C LEU A 223 -15.71 -6.11 6.16
N ARG A 224 -15.40 -5.37 5.06
CA ARG A 224 -15.12 -3.94 5.14
C ARG A 224 -16.26 -3.17 5.79
N LEU A 225 -17.50 -3.44 5.41
CA LEU A 225 -18.69 -2.81 6.00
C LEU A 225 -18.79 -3.08 7.52
N GLU A 226 -18.50 -4.32 7.94
CA GLU A 226 -18.51 -4.71 9.34
C GLU A 226 -17.41 -4.03 10.17
N LEU A 227 -16.22 -3.85 9.59
CA LEU A 227 -15.10 -3.18 10.24
C LEU A 227 -15.34 -1.66 10.34
N ASP A 228 -15.79 -1.02 9.26
CA ASP A 228 -16.09 0.42 9.23
C ASP A 228 -17.23 0.79 10.19
N ALA A 229 -18.12 -0.14 10.52
CA ALA A 229 -19.14 0.05 11.55
C ALA A 229 -18.55 0.18 12.97
N ILE A 230 -17.33 -0.29 13.22
CA ILE A 230 -16.60 -0.12 14.49
C ILE A 230 -15.82 1.19 14.46
N LYS A 231 -14.95 1.35 13.46
CA LYS A 231 -14.19 2.58 13.17
C LYS A 231 -13.69 2.53 11.72
N PRO A 232 -13.40 3.68 11.09
CA PRO A 232 -12.75 3.69 9.78
C PRO A 232 -11.41 2.93 9.83
N VAL A 233 -11.26 1.90 9.00
CA VAL A 233 -10.05 1.07 8.92
C VAL A 233 -9.31 1.28 7.61
N PHE A 234 -8.01 1.03 7.59
CA PHE A 234 -7.19 1.01 6.38
C PHE A 234 -6.91 -0.44 5.96
N MET A 235 -7.29 -0.79 4.73
CA MET A 235 -7.14 -2.14 4.20
C MET A 235 -6.16 -2.16 3.03
N LEU A 236 -5.10 -2.95 3.17
CA LEU A 236 -4.09 -3.19 2.12
C LEU A 236 -4.24 -4.63 1.61
N ALA A 237 -4.51 -4.80 0.32
CA ALA A 237 -4.50 -6.11 -0.31
C ALA A 237 -3.10 -6.46 -0.82
N GLU A 238 -2.58 -7.61 -0.41
CA GLU A 238 -1.53 -8.25 -1.17
C GLU A 238 -2.15 -8.87 -2.43
N TRP A 239 -2.41 -8.04 -3.37
CA TRP A 239 -2.93 -8.39 -4.69
C TRP A 239 -2.78 -7.20 -5.63
N GLU A 240 -2.88 -7.44 -6.93
CA GLU A 240 -2.81 -6.40 -7.94
C GLU A 240 -3.96 -6.54 -8.93
N SER A 241 -5.18 -6.14 -8.50
CA SER A 241 -6.36 -6.08 -9.36
C SER A 241 -7.23 -4.87 -9.02
N ARG A 242 -7.91 -4.37 -10.07
CA ARG A 242 -8.72 -3.15 -10.00
C ARG A 242 -9.93 -3.28 -9.08
N ASP A 243 -10.57 -4.44 -9.08
CA ASP A 243 -11.83 -4.71 -8.38
C ASP A 243 -11.66 -4.71 -6.84
N MET A 244 -10.47 -4.96 -6.34
CA MET A 244 -10.16 -4.83 -4.91
C MET A 244 -10.43 -3.43 -4.37
N HIS A 245 -10.27 -2.40 -5.20
CA HIS A 245 -10.49 -1.00 -4.80
C HIS A 245 -11.96 -0.57 -4.73
N MET A 246 -12.89 -1.40 -5.20
CA MET A 246 -14.29 -0.96 -5.32
C MET A 246 -14.93 -0.73 -3.95
N GLN A 247 -14.89 -1.72 -3.06
CA GLN A 247 -15.62 -1.71 -1.78
C GLN A 247 -14.84 -2.29 -0.60
N ALA A 248 -13.62 -2.81 -0.80
CA ALA A 248 -12.89 -3.51 0.25
C ALA A 248 -11.59 -2.82 0.66
N PHE A 249 -10.73 -2.52 -0.29
CA PHE A 249 -9.35 -2.14 -0.02
C PHE A 249 -9.04 -0.70 -0.41
N ASP A 250 -8.40 0.00 0.50
CA ASP A 250 -7.85 1.34 0.26
C ASP A 250 -6.68 1.27 -0.71
N MET A 251 -5.88 0.21 -0.60
CA MET A 251 -4.64 0.07 -1.34
C MET A 251 -4.40 -1.37 -1.82
N THR A 252 -3.75 -1.49 -2.98
CA THR A 252 -3.20 -2.75 -3.49
C THR A 252 -1.70 -2.62 -3.72
N TYR A 253 -0.99 -3.74 -3.77
CA TYR A 253 0.41 -3.76 -4.18
C TYR A 253 0.58 -3.23 -5.61
N ALA A 254 1.73 -2.62 -5.89
CA ALA A 254 2.17 -2.25 -7.22
C ALA A 254 3.38 -3.09 -7.64
N TRP A 255 3.19 -4.42 -7.75
CA TRP A 255 4.25 -5.32 -8.25
C TRP A 255 4.68 -4.93 -9.65
N SER A 256 3.74 -4.49 -10.49
CA SER A 256 4.04 -4.01 -11.84
C SER A 256 4.97 -2.79 -11.85
N TRP A 257 4.85 -1.89 -10.86
CA TRP A 257 5.78 -0.78 -10.65
C TRP A 257 7.17 -1.27 -10.25
N HIS A 258 7.22 -2.13 -9.21
CA HIS A 258 8.46 -2.71 -8.74
C HIS A 258 9.21 -3.42 -9.86
N ASN A 259 8.51 -4.25 -10.64
CA ASN A 259 9.09 -5.00 -11.75
C ASN A 259 9.60 -4.06 -12.86
N ALA A 260 8.86 -3.00 -13.20
CA ALA A 260 9.31 -2.03 -14.21
C ALA A 260 10.62 -1.35 -13.80
N VAL A 261 10.74 -0.88 -12.55
CA VAL A 261 11.97 -0.24 -12.04
C VAL A 261 13.10 -1.25 -11.91
N HIS A 262 12.81 -2.46 -11.42
CA HIS A 262 13.79 -3.54 -11.30
C HIS A 262 14.34 -3.99 -12.67
N ASP A 263 13.49 -4.14 -13.67
CA ASP A 263 13.93 -4.53 -15.03
C ASP A 263 14.80 -3.46 -15.67
N ILE A 264 14.56 -2.18 -15.41
CA ILE A 264 15.47 -1.09 -15.80
C ILE A 264 16.81 -1.20 -15.07
N ALA A 265 16.79 -1.39 -13.76
CA ALA A 265 18.01 -1.54 -12.96
C ALA A 265 18.87 -2.72 -13.41
N MET A 266 18.23 -3.80 -13.87
CA MET A 266 18.89 -5.00 -14.39
C MET A 266 19.27 -4.92 -15.88
N GLY A 267 19.01 -3.79 -16.55
CA GLY A 267 19.27 -3.60 -17.98
C GLY A 267 18.40 -4.43 -18.90
N LYS A 268 17.26 -4.95 -18.42
CA LYS A 268 16.29 -5.72 -19.21
C LYS A 268 15.28 -4.82 -19.92
N ALA A 269 15.13 -3.60 -19.44
CA ALA A 269 14.24 -2.58 -19.97
C ALA A 269 14.89 -1.20 -19.89
N ASP A 270 14.26 -0.20 -20.46
CA ASP A 270 14.67 1.20 -20.43
C ASP A 270 13.64 2.11 -19.75
N ALA A 271 13.92 3.41 -19.62
CA ALA A 271 13.04 4.39 -18.98
C ALA A 271 11.65 4.48 -19.64
N GLY A 272 11.49 4.07 -20.90
CA GLY A 272 10.21 3.97 -21.59
C GLY A 272 9.22 3.01 -20.92
N SER A 273 9.73 2.05 -20.14
CA SER A 273 8.90 1.15 -19.34
C SER A 273 8.12 1.90 -18.25
N LEU A 274 8.70 2.94 -17.68
CA LEU A 274 8.00 3.81 -16.70
C LEU A 274 6.92 4.65 -17.39
N VAL A 275 7.21 5.19 -18.58
CA VAL A 275 6.19 5.88 -19.38
C VAL A 275 5.01 4.95 -19.64
N SER A 276 5.30 3.70 -20.04
CA SER A 276 4.28 2.67 -20.30
C SER A 276 3.50 2.31 -19.03
N TYR A 277 4.18 2.17 -17.90
CA TYR A 277 3.55 1.87 -16.60
C TYR A 277 2.57 2.98 -16.20
N TYR A 278 3.01 4.23 -16.13
CA TYR A 278 2.16 5.33 -15.66
C TYR A 278 1.02 5.65 -16.64
N SER A 279 1.26 5.61 -17.95
CA SER A 279 0.20 5.78 -18.95
C SER A 279 -0.86 4.67 -18.89
N ARG A 280 -0.46 3.43 -18.64
CA ARG A 280 -1.39 2.31 -18.44
C ARG A 280 -2.11 2.43 -17.10
N ASN A 281 -1.39 2.83 -16.06
CA ASN A 281 -1.92 3.00 -14.70
C ASN A 281 -3.12 3.95 -14.68
N GLU A 282 -3.01 5.07 -15.40
CA GLU A 282 -4.10 6.05 -15.54
C GLU A 282 -5.41 5.44 -16.08
N LYS A 283 -5.31 4.43 -16.95
CA LYS A 283 -6.48 3.76 -17.55
C LYS A 283 -6.93 2.52 -16.77
N THR A 284 -6.00 1.82 -16.14
CA THR A 284 -6.26 0.53 -15.49
C THR A 284 -6.82 0.71 -14.10
N TRP A 285 -6.26 1.64 -13.32
CA TRP A 285 -6.60 1.82 -11.91
C TRP A 285 -7.64 2.91 -11.71
N PRO A 286 -8.57 2.73 -10.76
CA PRO A 286 -9.58 3.74 -10.50
C PRO A 286 -8.93 4.96 -9.86
N THR A 287 -9.43 6.13 -10.19
CA THR A 287 -9.16 7.36 -9.44
C THR A 287 -9.55 7.13 -7.98
N GLY A 288 -8.71 7.50 -7.05
CA GLY A 288 -8.91 7.24 -5.62
C GLY A 288 -8.32 5.93 -5.13
N GLY A 289 -8.12 4.92 -5.96
CA GLY A 289 -7.43 3.68 -5.54
C GLY A 289 -5.94 3.93 -5.29
N MET A 290 -5.44 3.60 -4.10
CA MET A 290 -4.02 3.77 -3.78
C MET A 290 -3.20 2.55 -4.20
N ARG A 291 -1.96 2.80 -4.61
CA ARG A 291 -1.01 1.76 -5.01
C ARG A 291 0.19 1.79 -4.07
N MET A 292 0.59 0.64 -3.52
CA MET A 292 1.79 0.54 -2.69
C MET A 292 3.03 0.42 -3.56
N THR A 293 3.87 1.46 -3.57
CA THR A 293 5.16 1.47 -4.24
C THR A 293 6.28 1.10 -3.26
N PHE A 294 7.17 0.20 -3.65
CA PHE A 294 8.19 -0.33 -2.74
C PHE A 294 9.44 -0.82 -3.48
N VAL A 295 10.56 -0.65 -2.83
CA VAL A 295 11.86 -1.17 -3.30
C VAL A 295 12.10 -2.57 -2.75
N SER A 296 11.67 -2.84 -1.52
CA SER A 296 11.78 -4.14 -0.87
C SER A 296 10.60 -4.38 0.09
N ASN A 297 10.36 -5.63 0.45
CA ASN A 297 9.48 -6.10 1.50
C ASN A 297 10.07 -7.39 2.08
N HIS A 298 9.36 -8.05 3.00
CA HIS A 298 9.81 -9.31 3.61
C HIS A 298 10.08 -10.41 2.58
N ASP A 299 9.24 -10.53 1.53
CA ASP A 299 9.42 -11.53 0.48
C ASP A 299 10.59 -11.21 -0.44
N LYS A 300 10.65 -9.99 -0.97
CA LYS A 300 11.75 -9.57 -1.85
C LYS A 300 13.09 -9.73 -1.17
N ASN A 301 13.20 -9.27 0.08
CA ASN A 301 14.45 -9.37 0.83
C ASN A 301 14.86 -10.82 1.08
N SER A 302 13.93 -11.68 1.53
CA SER A 302 14.26 -13.05 1.91
C SER A 302 14.49 -13.97 0.71
N TRP A 303 13.72 -13.81 -0.36
CA TRP A 303 13.69 -14.78 -1.47
C TRP A 303 14.41 -14.32 -2.74
N GLU A 304 14.35 -13.02 -3.06
CA GLU A 304 14.89 -12.53 -4.32
C GLU A 304 16.24 -11.83 -4.16
N GLY A 305 16.37 -10.91 -3.20
CA GLY A 305 17.61 -10.18 -2.95
C GLY A 305 17.44 -8.97 -2.03
N THR A 306 18.56 -8.51 -1.52
CA THR A 306 18.63 -7.23 -0.81
C THR A 306 18.32 -6.08 -1.78
N GLN A 307 17.94 -4.91 -1.27
CA GLN A 307 17.76 -3.72 -2.08
C GLN A 307 18.99 -3.38 -2.97
N PHE A 308 20.19 -3.73 -2.51
CA PHE A 308 21.42 -3.50 -3.26
C PHE A 308 21.60 -4.50 -4.40
N GLU A 309 21.26 -5.78 -4.18
CA GLU A 309 21.32 -6.82 -5.20
C GLU A 309 20.27 -6.60 -6.30
N LEU A 310 19.08 -6.12 -5.93
CA LEU A 310 17.98 -5.91 -6.86
C LEU A 310 18.11 -4.62 -7.67
N PHE A 311 18.65 -3.54 -7.10
CA PHE A 311 18.63 -2.23 -7.76
C PHE A 311 20.02 -1.67 -8.07
N GLY A 312 21.09 -2.18 -7.47
CA GLY A 312 22.46 -1.74 -7.75
C GLY A 312 22.61 -0.21 -7.70
N GLU A 313 23.11 0.37 -8.78
CA GLU A 313 23.30 1.82 -8.92
C GLU A 313 21.98 2.59 -9.08
N ALA A 314 20.90 1.94 -9.51
CA ALA A 314 19.58 2.54 -9.64
C ALA A 314 18.84 2.69 -8.30
N LEU A 315 19.40 2.22 -7.17
CA LEU A 315 18.70 2.16 -5.89
C LEU A 315 18.16 3.52 -5.42
N ASP A 316 18.96 4.57 -5.51
CA ASP A 316 18.55 5.91 -5.06
C ASP A 316 17.40 6.45 -5.94
N ASN A 317 17.44 6.19 -7.25
CA ASN A 317 16.36 6.52 -8.17
C ASN A 317 15.07 5.75 -7.83
N ALA A 318 15.19 4.44 -7.55
CA ALA A 318 14.06 3.60 -7.18
C ALA A 318 13.42 4.09 -5.87
N ILE A 319 14.23 4.40 -4.84
CA ILE A 319 13.75 4.97 -3.58
C ILE A 319 13.06 6.31 -3.82
N ALA A 320 13.69 7.22 -4.55
CA ALA A 320 13.13 8.54 -4.81
C ALA A 320 11.80 8.43 -5.59
N LEU A 321 11.76 7.61 -6.64
CA LEU A 321 10.54 7.43 -7.43
C LEU A 321 9.41 6.74 -6.64
N SER A 322 9.73 5.82 -5.72
CA SER A 322 8.71 5.18 -4.86
C SER A 322 7.97 6.18 -3.97
N VAL A 323 8.64 7.28 -3.59
CA VAL A 323 8.07 8.32 -2.70
C VAL A 323 7.44 9.47 -3.49
N ILE A 324 8.10 9.93 -4.58
CA ILE A 324 7.70 11.11 -5.34
C ILE A 324 6.71 10.78 -6.46
N GLY A 325 6.73 9.55 -6.97
CA GLY A 325 5.75 9.05 -7.94
C GLY A 325 4.34 8.94 -7.37
N GLU A 326 3.40 8.50 -8.19
CA GLU A 326 2.05 8.16 -7.73
C GLU A 326 2.10 6.87 -6.92
N GLY A 327 1.55 6.90 -5.70
CA GLY A 327 1.48 5.78 -4.79
C GLY A 327 1.79 6.14 -3.35
N MET A 328 1.60 5.17 -2.46
CA MET A 328 2.00 5.23 -1.05
C MET A 328 3.27 4.39 -0.87
N PRO A 329 4.38 4.98 -0.42
CA PRO A 329 5.63 4.25 -0.27
C PRO A 329 5.61 3.30 0.92
N LEU A 330 6.25 2.14 0.75
CA LEU A 330 6.60 1.20 1.82
C LEU A 330 8.11 1.24 2.06
N VAL A 331 8.50 1.29 3.33
CA VAL A 331 9.86 1.02 3.80
C VAL A 331 9.86 -0.27 4.60
N TYR A 332 10.63 -1.26 4.18
CA TYR A 332 10.81 -2.50 4.91
C TYR A 332 11.90 -2.37 5.97
N SER A 333 11.70 -2.99 7.12
CA SER A 333 12.63 -2.99 8.27
C SER A 333 14.08 -3.19 7.87
N GLY A 334 14.92 -2.21 8.21
CA GLY A 334 16.36 -2.23 7.95
C GLY A 334 16.80 -1.60 6.63
N GLN A 335 15.89 -1.27 5.71
CA GLN A 335 16.27 -0.55 4.49
C GLN A 335 16.98 0.76 4.81
N GLU A 336 16.42 1.52 5.77
CA GLU A 336 16.98 2.80 6.22
C GLU A 336 18.34 2.66 6.90
N ALA A 337 18.62 1.49 7.49
CA ALA A 337 19.93 1.17 8.06
C ALA A 337 20.95 0.66 7.04
N GLY A 338 20.56 0.60 5.75
CA GLY A 338 21.36 0.01 4.70
C GLY A 338 21.64 -1.47 4.90
N ASN A 339 20.61 -2.22 5.33
CA ASN A 339 20.71 -3.67 5.47
C ASN A 339 21.07 -4.31 4.13
N GLY A 340 22.26 -4.92 4.06
CA GLY A 340 22.78 -5.64 2.90
C GLY A 340 22.73 -7.16 3.09
N LYS A 341 21.82 -7.66 3.91
CA LYS A 341 21.63 -9.06 4.19
C LYS A 341 20.22 -9.50 3.81
N ARG A 342 20.11 -10.67 3.18
CA ARG A 342 18.83 -11.37 3.05
C ARG A 342 18.50 -11.98 4.39
N LEU A 343 17.39 -11.52 5.00
CA LEU A 343 16.97 -12.02 6.30
C LEU A 343 16.35 -13.42 6.16
N GLU A 344 16.73 -14.33 7.04
CA GLU A 344 16.21 -15.70 7.03
C GLU A 344 14.74 -15.73 7.47
N PHE A 345 13.84 -16.05 6.54
CA PHE A 345 12.39 -15.93 6.71
C PHE A 345 11.83 -16.71 7.91
N PHE A 346 12.37 -17.91 8.17
CA PHE A 346 11.88 -18.83 9.20
C PHE A 346 12.62 -18.72 10.54
N GLU A 347 13.54 -17.77 10.66
CA GLU A 347 14.45 -17.67 11.80
C GLU A 347 14.46 -16.26 12.41
N LYS A 348 15.05 -16.18 13.61
CA LYS A 348 15.34 -14.90 14.26
C LYS A 348 16.65 -14.33 13.72
N ASP A 349 16.58 -13.66 12.61
CA ASP A 349 17.73 -13.10 11.91
C ASP A 349 17.75 -11.58 12.03
N THR A 350 18.49 -11.06 13.02
CA THR A 350 18.43 -9.66 13.42
C THR A 350 19.08 -8.71 12.42
N ILE A 351 18.47 -7.53 12.29
CA ILE A 351 18.96 -6.39 11.50
C ILE A 351 20.14 -5.74 12.23
N LYS A 352 21.20 -5.40 11.48
CA LYS A 352 22.29 -4.60 12.01
C LYS A 352 21.98 -3.11 11.87
N TRP A 353 21.44 -2.54 12.93
CA TRP A 353 21.08 -1.13 12.98
C TRP A 353 22.31 -0.22 12.97
N ARG A 354 22.26 0.83 12.14
CA ARG A 354 23.27 1.87 12.04
C ARG A 354 22.71 3.09 11.31
N ASP A 355 23.31 4.25 11.53
CA ASP A 355 23.07 5.40 10.68
C ASP A 355 23.60 5.11 9.27
N HIS A 356 22.79 5.40 8.27
CA HIS A 356 23.13 5.15 6.88
C HIS A 356 22.52 6.21 5.95
N ARG A 357 23.22 6.53 4.85
CA ARG A 357 22.75 7.53 3.88
C ARG A 357 21.35 7.25 3.32
N ILE A 358 20.95 5.98 3.22
CA ILE A 358 19.62 5.60 2.75
C ILE A 358 18.56 6.05 3.76
N GLY A 359 18.84 6.00 5.05
CA GLY A 359 17.95 6.55 6.08
C GLY A 359 17.76 8.06 5.95
N GLU A 360 18.85 8.79 5.66
CA GLU A 360 18.76 10.22 5.36
C GLU A 360 17.94 10.50 4.11
N LEU A 361 18.13 9.68 3.06
CA LEU A 361 17.39 9.79 1.81
C LEU A 361 15.89 9.59 2.04
N TYR A 362 15.47 8.52 2.72
CA TYR A 362 14.08 8.28 3.07
C TYR A 362 13.51 9.42 3.90
N ARG A 363 14.22 9.86 4.95
CA ARG A 363 13.77 10.95 5.82
C ARG A 363 13.50 12.24 5.03
N GLY A 364 14.39 12.62 4.12
CA GLY A 364 14.24 13.81 3.30
C GLY A 364 13.05 13.70 2.34
N LEU A 365 12.90 12.57 1.66
CA LEU A 365 11.83 12.34 0.69
C LEU A 365 10.46 12.21 1.38
N LEU A 366 10.37 11.50 2.51
CA LEU A 366 9.14 11.36 3.28
C LEU A 366 8.71 12.70 3.91
N ALA A 367 9.66 13.52 4.38
CA ALA A 367 9.37 14.86 4.86
C ALA A 367 8.82 15.75 3.72
N LEU A 368 9.38 15.65 2.52
CA LEU A 368 8.83 16.34 1.34
C LEU A 368 7.40 15.87 1.03
N LYS A 369 7.15 14.56 1.00
CA LYS A 369 5.79 14.01 0.77
C LYS A 369 4.78 14.50 1.79
N LYS A 370 5.19 14.68 3.05
CA LYS A 370 4.32 15.19 4.13
C LYS A 370 3.85 16.61 3.88
N THR A 371 4.74 17.46 3.45
CA THR A 371 4.51 18.91 3.35
C THR A 371 3.99 19.34 1.97
N ASN A 372 4.29 18.60 0.91
CA ASN A 372 3.91 18.93 -0.45
C ASN A 372 2.62 18.18 -0.84
N THR A 373 1.51 18.92 -0.95
CA THR A 373 0.18 18.35 -1.21
C THR A 373 0.05 17.71 -2.59
N ALA A 374 0.87 18.11 -3.56
CA ALA A 374 0.87 17.46 -4.88
C ALA A 374 1.36 15.99 -4.80
N LEU A 375 2.15 15.65 -3.79
CA LEU A 375 2.70 14.30 -3.59
C LEU A 375 1.81 13.38 -2.74
N TRP A 376 0.67 13.87 -2.24
CA TRP A 376 -0.22 13.07 -1.41
C TRP A 376 -0.78 11.85 -2.15
N ASN A 377 -1.38 10.92 -1.40
CA ASN A 377 -1.87 9.65 -1.90
C ASN A 377 -3.28 9.77 -2.52
N GLY A 378 -3.60 8.90 -3.47
CA GLY A 378 -4.92 8.83 -4.08
C GLY A 378 -5.39 10.18 -4.63
N ASP A 379 -6.66 10.50 -4.42
CA ASP A 379 -7.29 11.73 -4.90
C ASP A 379 -6.88 13.00 -4.13
N TRP A 380 -6.16 12.86 -3.03
CA TRP A 380 -5.64 14.02 -2.29
C TRP A 380 -4.39 14.63 -2.94
N GLY A 381 -3.68 13.85 -3.75
CA GLY A 381 -2.49 14.28 -4.48
C GLY A 381 -2.79 14.72 -5.91
N ALA A 382 -1.75 15.18 -6.59
CA ALA A 382 -1.82 15.47 -8.01
C ALA A 382 -1.46 14.25 -8.86
N ARG A 383 -2.08 14.12 -10.03
CA ARG A 383 -1.66 13.15 -11.05
C ARG A 383 -0.27 13.49 -11.57
N MET A 384 0.42 12.48 -12.04
CA MET A 384 1.69 12.62 -12.71
C MET A 384 1.47 13.01 -14.17
N GLU A 385 2.02 14.14 -14.57
CA GLU A 385 2.03 14.60 -15.95
C GLU A 385 3.45 14.44 -16.52
N LEU A 386 3.59 13.61 -17.55
CA LEU A 386 4.89 13.35 -18.18
C LEU A 386 5.40 14.59 -18.90
N VAL A 387 6.67 14.90 -18.74
CA VAL A 387 7.37 15.98 -19.47
C VAL A 387 8.29 15.33 -20.50
N PRO A 388 7.98 15.48 -21.80
CA PRO A 388 8.84 14.95 -22.88
C PRO A 388 10.26 15.57 -22.82
N ASN A 389 11.25 14.74 -23.14
CA ASN A 389 12.66 15.16 -23.15
C ASN A 389 13.40 14.53 -24.34
N ASN A 390 14.63 15.02 -24.62
CA ASN A 390 15.45 14.59 -25.74
C ASN A 390 16.13 13.21 -25.55
N ALA A 391 15.97 12.55 -24.38
CA ALA A 391 16.58 11.24 -24.07
C ALA A 391 15.57 10.23 -23.48
N PRO A 392 14.40 9.97 -24.11
CA PRO A 392 13.26 9.29 -23.52
C PRO A 392 13.51 7.82 -23.15
N SER A 393 14.49 7.14 -23.76
CA SER A 393 14.89 5.79 -23.38
C SER A 393 15.76 5.73 -22.12
N SER A 394 16.36 6.86 -21.72
CA SER A 394 17.27 6.93 -20.57
C SER A 394 16.71 7.78 -19.45
N VAL A 395 15.93 8.80 -19.78
CA VAL A 395 15.47 9.81 -18.83
C VAL A 395 13.96 9.79 -18.67
N PHE A 396 13.51 9.67 -17.45
CA PHE A 396 12.13 9.76 -17.06
C PHE A 396 11.88 11.09 -16.34
N SER A 397 10.96 11.89 -16.87
CA SER A 397 10.67 13.25 -16.36
C SER A 397 9.18 13.52 -16.27
N PHE A 398 8.76 14.16 -15.18
CA PHE A 398 7.35 14.45 -14.92
C PHE A 398 7.15 15.64 -13.98
N VAL A 399 5.94 16.17 -14.01
CA VAL A 399 5.44 17.14 -13.04
C VAL A 399 4.28 16.52 -12.25
N ARG A 400 4.22 16.83 -10.95
CA ARG A 400 3.01 16.69 -10.13
C ARG A 400 2.67 18.08 -9.59
N ALA A 401 1.49 18.58 -9.91
CA ALA A 401 1.08 19.93 -9.55
C ALA A 401 -0.41 19.98 -9.20
N ASN A 402 -0.74 20.77 -8.20
CA ASN A 402 -2.10 21.18 -7.86
C ASN A 402 -2.13 22.70 -7.57
N ASP A 403 -3.24 23.21 -7.06
CA ASP A 403 -3.40 24.65 -6.79
C ASP A 403 -2.42 25.21 -5.73
N LYS A 404 -1.75 24.36 -4.96
CA LYS A 404 -0.89 24.74 -3.84
C LYS A 404 0.58 24.47 -4.10
N ASP A 405 0.88 23.31 -4.64
CA ASP A 405 2.24 22.76 -4.70
C ASP A 405 2.57 22.21 -6.08
N LYS A 406 3.84 22.25 -6.42
CA LYS A 406 4.35 21.67 -7.66
C LYS A 406 5.73 21.05 -7.44
N VAL A 407 5.91 19.86 -7.99
CA VAL A 407 7.20 19.19 -8.06
C VAL A 407 7.50 18.84 -9.50
N PHE A 408 8.69 19.21 -9.98
CA PHE A 408 9.26 18.73 -11.22
C PHE A 408 10.38 17.75 -10.91
N ALA A 409 10.31 16.54 -11.46
CA ALA A 409 11.24 15.45 -11.19
C ALA A 409 11.84 14.94 -12.51
N VAL A 410 13.14 14.71 -12.50
CA VAL A 410 13.91 14.20 -13.65
C VAL A 410 14.86 13.12 -13.17
N PHE A 411 14.77 11.92 -13.76
CA PHE A 411 15.56 10.74 -13.38
C PHE A 411 16.35 10.23 -14.58
N ASN A 412 17.64 10.07 -14.44
CA ASN A 412 18.47 9.34 -15.39
C ASN A 412 18.54 7.87 -14.97
N PHE A 413 17.80 7.01 -15.65
CA PHE A 413 17.77 5.57 -15.46
C PHE A 413 18.74 4.84 -16.41
N SER A 414 19.93 5.39 -16.59
CA SER A 414 20.95 4.77 -17.43
C SER A 414 22.35 4.94 -16.83
N SER A 415 23.29 4.14 -17.34
CA SER A 415 24.72 4.22 -17.00
C SER A 415 25.48 5.30 -17.78
N GLN A 416 24.77 6.15 -18.55
CA GLN A 416 25.35 7.22 -19.34
C GLN A 416 25.01 8.58 -18.74
N GLU A 417 25.90 9.55 -18.93
CA GLU A 417 25.62 10.96 -18.65
C GLU A 417 24.78 11.55 -19.78
N HIS A 418 23.81 12.40 -19.45
CA HIS A 418 22.93 13.04 -20.41
C HIS A 418 22.80 14.55 -20.16
N ALA A 419 22.95 15.33 -21.22
CA ALA A 419 22.49 16.70 -21.28
C ALA A 419 21.02 16.69 -21.74
N VAL A 420 20.10 17.04 -20.86
CA VAL A 420 18.67 16.87 -21.06
C VAL A 420 17.98 18.20 -21.27
N SER A 421 17.26 18.31 -22.38
CA SER A 421 16.35 19.41 -22.71
C SER A 421 14.91 18.91 -22.79
N PHE A 422 13.94 19.83 -22.72
CA PHE A 422 12.52 19.52 -22.61
C PHE A 422 11.72 20.32 -23.62
N ASP A 423 10.73 19.70 -24.26
CA ASP A 423 9.96 20.28 -25.35
C ASP A 423 8.70 21.03 -24.89
N GLU A 424 8.33 20.94 -23.61
CA GLU A 424 7.08 21.47 -23.06
C GLU A 424 7.31 22.43 -21.89
N SER A 425 6.32 23.27 -21.58
CA SER A 425 6.41 24.31 -20.55
C SER A 425 5.85 23.88 -19.18
N LEU A 426 5.36 22.65 -19.03
CA LEU A 426 4.77 22.16 -17.77
C LEU A 426 5.71 22.35 -16.57
N TYR A 427 7.01 22.22 -16.76
CA TYR A 427 8.01 22.38 -15.72
C TYR A 427 8.41 23.85 -15.44
N HIS A 428 7.94 24.83 -16.22
CA HIS A 428 8.34 26.24 -16.01
C HIS A 428 7.90 26.73 -14.63
N GLY A 429 8.75 27.53 -14.01
CA GLY A 429 8.49 28.14 -12.70
C GLY A 429 9.73 28.52 -11.89
N ASN A 430 9.46 28.99 -10.68
CA ASN A 430 10.51 29.25 -9.69
C ASN A 430 10.53 28.10 -8.67
N TYR A 431 11.68 27.51 -8.45
CA TYR A 431 11.82 26.32 -7.64
C TYR A 431 12.95 26.44 -6.63
N GLN A 432 12.89 25.59 -5.61
CA GLN A 432 14.03 25.21 -4.78
C GLN A 432 14.53 23.84 -5.24
N ASN A 433 15.85 23.68 -5.34
CA ASN A 433 16.44 22.37 -5.62
C ASN A 433 16.42 21.53 -4.34
N PHE A 434 15.81 20.35 -4.36
CA PHE A 434 15.71 19.45 -3.20
C PHE A 434 17.09 19.06 -2.64
N SER A 435 18.08 18.86 -3.49
CA SER A 435 19.45 18.49 -3.08
C SER A 435 20.30 19.67 -2.57
N GLY A 436 19.71 20.86 -2.41
CA GLY A 436 20.42 22.09 -2.08
C GLY A 436 20.82 22.87 -3.34
N GLY A 437 21.44 24.06 -3.16
CA GLY A 437 21.86 24.91 -4.28
C GLY A 437 20.99 26.15 -4.50
N GLY A 438 19.96 26.35 -3.66
CA GLY A 438 19.13 27.57 -3.66
C GLY A 438 18.01 27.60 -4.69
N ALA A 439 17.43 28.78 -4.88
CA ALA A 439 16.35 29.00 -5.82
C ALA A 439 16.84 28.98 -7.28
N VAL A 440 16.01 28.39 -8.14
CA VAL A 440 16.29 28.29 -9.58
C VAL A 440 15.00 28.61 -10.35
N LYS A 441 15.14 29.37 -11.44
CA LYS A 441 14.07 29.62 -12.39
C LYS A 441 14.26 28.66 -13.57
N LEU A 442 13.25 27.85 -13.85
CA LEU A 442 13.21 26.93 -14.99
C LEU A 442 12.36 27.56 -16.10
N SER A 443 12.88 27.54 -17.34
CA SER A 443 12.26 28.13 -18.54
C SER A 443 12.70 27.34 -19.78
N ASP A 444 12.30 27.78 -20.98
CA ASP A 444 12.56 27.09 -22.25
C ASP A 444 14.03 26.74 -22.54
N ASP A 445 14.98 27.50 -21.98
CA ASP A 445 16.42 27.30 -22.18
C ASP A 445 17.01 26.28 -21.17
N LEU A 446 16.18 25.52 -20.46
CA LEU A 446 16.67 24.56 -19.47
C LEU A 446 17.41 23.42 -20.13
N GLU A 447 18.67 23.27 -19.80
CA GLU A 447 19.48 22.08 -20.05
C GLU A 447 20.02 21.55 -18.73
N LEU A 448 19.77 20.26 -18.43
CA LEU A 448 20.19 19.62 -17.21
C LEU A 448 21.24 18.55 -17.48
N GLU A 449 22.42 18.72 -16.89
CA GLU A 449 23.43 17.66 -16.84
C GLU A 449 23.05 16.63 -15.76
N LEU A 450 22.76 15.40 -16.20
CA LEU A 450 22.40 14.28 -15.35
C LEU A 450 23.49 13.21 -15.40
N LYS A 451 24.14 12.99 -14.27
CA LYS A 451 25.07 11.87 -14.10
C LYS A 451 24.36 10.53 -14.23
N PRO A 452 25.07 9.44 -14.53
CA PRO A 452 24.50 8.09 -14.49
C PRO A 452 23.73 7.83 -13.19
N TRP A 453 22.58 7.18 -13.30
CA TRP A 453 21.76 6.75 -12.17
C TRP A 453 21.46 7.86 -11.13
N SER A 454 21.26 9.09 -11.60
CA SER A 454 21.00 10.25 -10.75
C SER A 454 19.63 10.86 -11.04
N TYR A 455 19.15 11.68 -10.10
CA TYR A 455 17.90 12.42 -10.27
C TYR A 455 18.04 13.87 -9.84
N ARG A 456 17.09 14.70 -10.27
CA ARG A 456 16.88 16.07 -9.83
C ARG A 456 15.42 16.24 -9.43
N LEU A 457 15.19 16.86 -8.29
CA LEU A 457 13.88 17.26 -7.82
C LEU A 457 13.86 18.77 -7.61
N PHE A 458 12.90 19.41 -8.24
CA PHE A 458 12.65 20.83 -8.13
C PHE A 458 11.30 21.05 -7.48
N ILE A 459 11.27 21.78 -6.37
CA ILE A 459 10.09 21.97 -5.53
C ILE A 459 9.71 23.43 -5.61
N GLN A 460 8.49 23.72 -6.05
CA GLN A 460 7.98 25.09 -6.04
C GLN A 460 7.64 25.45 -4.58
N PRO A 461 8.24 26.52 -4.03
CA PRO A 461 7.91 26.96 -2.69
C PRO A 461 6.46 27.47 -2.63
N GLU A 462 5.82 27.36 -1.46
CA GLU A 462 4.47 27.86 -1.16
C GLU A 462 4.28 29.39 -1.47
N ASP A 463 5.35 30.08 -1.72
CA ASP A 463 5.43 31.55 -1.92
C ASP A 463 5.15 32.04 -3.35
N GLY A 464 4.16 31.47 -4.04
CA GLY A 464 3.50 32.20 -5.12
C GLY A 464 2.59 33.34 -4.60
N LYS A 465 2.56 33.57 -3.29
CA LYS A 465 1.86 34.65 -2.59
C LYS A 465 2.85 35.56 -1.83
N ARG A 466 3.73 36.20 -2.56
CA ARG A 466 4.36 37.46 -2.14
C ARG A 466 4.24 38.48 -3.24
#